data_ffcf448590a0f9cd56ccbc5cca77b78e
#
_entry.id   ffcf448590a0f9cd56ccbc5cca77b78e
#
_cell.length_a   1.000
_cell.length_b   1.000
_cell.length_c   1.000
_cell.angle_alpha   90.00
_cell.angle_beta   90.00
_cell.angle_gamma   90.00
#
_symmetry.space_group_name_H-M   'P 1'
#
loop_
_entity.id
_entity.type
_entity.pdbx_description
1 polymer ?
#
loop_
_entity_poly.entity_id
_entity_poly.type
_entity_poly.pdbx_seq_one_letter_code
_entity_poly.pdbx_strand_id
1 'polypeptide(L)'
;MAAGAGQRYGKPKVLVDGWLDTAVAALRDGGCADVVLVLGAAQIAPPPGVTAVTARYWHEGLSASVRTGLVQADQMHADYAVLHVMDTPDVDAAVVSRVLDRALGSESGLARAYFGERPGHPVVIARRHWPEVLALISGDRGAGAYLSTRRDVEIVDCADLAGGQDIDEL
;
A
#
# COMPACT_ATOMS: atom_id res chain seq x y z
N MET A 1 1.87 4.35 0.60
CA MET A 1 1.88 4.90 1.98
C MET A 1 3.25 5.49 2.28
N ALA A 2 3.33 6.74 2.78
CA ALA A 2 4.56 7.52 2.90
C ALA A 2 4.61 8.35 4.21
N ALA A 3 3.87 7.93 5.24
CA ALA A 3 3.67 8.74 6.45
C ALA A 3 4.77 8.58 7.51
N GLY A 4 5.61 7.55 7.44
CA GLY A 4 6.63 7.24 8.43
C GLY A 4 7.77 8.25 8.50
N ALA A 5 8.34 8.43 9.71
CA ALA A 5 9.47 9.31 9.95
C ALA A 5 10.81 8.77 9.42
N GLY A 6 10.88 7.50 9.02
CA GLY A 6 12.12 6.88 8.52
C GLY A 6 13.25 6.84 9.55
N GLN A 7 12.93 6.58 10.80
CA GLN A 7 13.90 6.64 11.91
C GLN A 7 15.15 5.77 11.68
N ARG A 8 14.96 4.55 11.16
CA ARG A 8 16.07 3.64 10.82
C ARG A 8 16.83 4.09 9.55
N TYR A 9 16.11 4.64 8.59
CA TYR A 9 16.67 5.16 7.34
C TYR A 9 17.37 6.52 7.49
N GLY A 10 17.12 7.24 8.60
CA GLY A 10 17.71 8.55 8.90
C GLY A 10 16.92 9.76 8.36
N LYS A 11 15.91 9.55 7.51
CA LYS A 11 14.99 10.60 7.02
C LYS A 11 13.66 9.98 6.56
N PRO A 12 12.57 10.77 6.50
CA PRO A 12 11.31 10.30 5.92
C PRO A 12 11.53 9.79 4.49
N LYS A 13 11.09 8.55 4.20
CA LYS A 13 11.32 7.89 2.91
C LYS A 13 10.69 8.64 1.73
N VAL A 14 9.65 9.46 1.98
CA VAL A 14 9.03 10.33 0.96
C VAL A 14 9.99 11.41 0.43
N LEU A 15 11.08 11.68 1.14
CA LEU A 15 12.14 12.62 0.73
C LEU A 15 13.32 11.95 0.01
N VAL A 16 13.19 10.66 -0.30
CA VAL A 16 14.22 9.92 -1.07
C VAL A 16 13.92 10.11 -2.56
N ASP A 17 14.90 10.62 -3.29
CA ASP A 17 14.76 10.94 -4.70
C ASP A 17 14.31 9.73 -5.52
N GLY A 18 13.28 9.93 -6.33
CA GLY A 18 12.74 8.93 -7.26
C GLY A 18 11.81 7.88 -6.65
N TRP A 19 11.85 7.64 -5.33
CA TRP A 19 11.02 6.57 -4.75
C TRP A 19 9.52 6.84 -4.85
N LEU A 20 9.10 8.08 -4.63
CA LEU A 20 7.70 8.47 -4.79
C LEU A 20 7.24 8.31 -6.24
N ASP A 21 8.03 8.78 -7.18
CA ASP A 21 7.69 8.72 -8.61
C ASP A 21 7.62 7.26 -9.08
N THR A 22 8.54 6.41 -8.64
CA THR A 22 8.52 4.96 -8.92
C THR A 22 7.26 4.31 -8.39
N ALA A 23 6.90 4.57 -7.11
CA ALA A 23 5.70 3.99 -6.52
C ALA A 23 4.40 4.50 -7.18
N VAL A 24 4.34 5.78 -7.57
CA VAL A 24 3.20 6.34 -8.30
C VAL A 24 3.08 5.74 -9.69
N ALA A 25 4.19 5.60 -10.41
CA ALA A 25 4.23 4.98 -11.73
C ALA A 25 3.77 3.50 -11.65
N ALA A 26 4.30 2.74 -10.68
CA ALA A 26 3.89 1.35 -10.46
C ALA A 26 2.37 1.20 -10.28
N LEU A 27 1.75 2.07 -9.48
CA LEU A 27 0.29 2.03 -9.27
C LEU A 27 -0.49 2.43 -10.52
N ARG A 28 -0.12 3.53 -11.19
CA ARG A 28 -0.82 4.02 -12.39
C ARG A 28 -0.73 3.04 -13.55
N ASP A 29 0.49 2.64 -13.88
CA ASP A 29 0.76 1.76 -15.00
C ASP A 29 0.30 0.31 -14.70
N GLY A 30 0.19 -0.04 -13.40
CA GLY A 30 -0.36 -1.30 -12.91
C GLY A 30 -1.89 -1.36 -12.87
N GLY A 31 -2.60 -0.29 -13.32
CA GLY A 31 -4.04 -0.30 -13.53
C GLY A 31 -4.88 0.41 -12.47
N CYS A 32 -4.26 1.13 -11.52
CA CYS A 32 -5.01 1.96 -10.58
C CYS A 32 -5.50 3.25 -11.26
N ALA A 33 -6.81 3.51 -11.22
CA ALA A 33 -7.42 4.69 -11.81
C ALA A 33 -6.99 5.98 -11.08
N ASP A 34 -6.89 5.91 -9.76
CA ASP A 34 -6.51 7.02 -8.89
C ASP A 34 -5.37 6.61 -7.96
N VAL A 35 -4.53 7.58 -7.60
CA VAL A 35 -3.45 7.37 -6.63
C VAL A 35 -3.60 8.34 -5.47
N VAL A 36 -3.60 7.80 -4.25
CA VAL A 36 -3.66 8.55 -3.00
C VAL A 36 -2.31 8.46 -2.28
N LEU A 37 -1.68 9.60 -2.06
CA LEU A 37 -0.46 9.74 -1.29
C LEU A 37 -0.80 10.05 0.18
N VAL A 38 -0.56 9.10 1.07
CA VAL A 38 -0.76 9.32 2.50
C VAL A 38 0.55 9.82 3.12
N LEU A 39 0.54 11.09 3.53
CA LEU A 39 1.65 11.79 4.18
C LEU A 39 1.51 11.75 5.71
N GLY A 40 2.61 12.02 6.41
CA GLY A 40 2.63 12.08 7.87
C GLY A 40 3.75 12.95 8.39
N ALA A 41 4.90 12.37 8.73
CA ALA A 41 6.05 13.05 9.32
C ALA A 41 6.65 14.15 8.43
N ALA A 42 6.56 14.00 7.12
CA ALA A 42 6.95 15.01 6.15
C ALA A 42 5.78 15.42 5.28
N GLN A 43 5.76 16.68 4.86
CA GLN A 43 4.77 17.26 3.96
C GLN A 43 5.50 17.66 2.67
N ILE A 44 4.98 17.20 1.54
CA ILE A 44 5.49 17.56 0.20
C ILE A 44 4.32 17.89 -0.72
N ALA A 45 4.59 18.61 -1.79
CA ALA A 45 3.61 18.74 -2.87
C ALA A 45 3.46 17.39 -3.60
N PRO A 46 2.23 16.90 -3.82
CA PRO A 46 2.02 15.65 -4.53
C PRO A 46 2.41 15.79 -6.01
N PRO A 47 2.85 14.71 -6.66
CA PRO A 47 2.99 14.69 -8.11
C PRO A 47 1.66 15.01 -8.83
N PRO A 48 1.71 15.51 -10.07
CA PRO A 48 0.49 15.80 -10.85
C PRO A 48 -0.48 14.60 -10.88
N GLY A 49 -1.77 14.87 -10.61
CA GLY A 49 -2.83 13.86 -10.61
C GLY A 49 -2.77 12.86 -9.44
N VAL A 50 -2.02 13.15 -8.39
CA VAL A 50 -2.01 12.40 -7.12
C VAL A 50 -2.75 13.19 -6.06
N THR A 51 -3.69 12.56 -5.37
CA THR A 51 -4.40 13.14 -4.23
C THR A 51 -3.58 12.95 -2.96
N ALA A 52 -3.12 14.03 -2.32
CA ALA A 52 -2.42 13.93 -1.05
C ALA A 52 -3.39 14.07 0.13
N VAL A 53 -3.23 13.22 1.13
CA VAL A 53 -3.93 13.28 2.42
C VAL A 53 -2.93 13.12 3.56
N THR A 54 -3.21 13.72 4.70
CA THR A 54 -2.32 13.65 5.87
C THR A 54 -2.90 12.77 6.95
N ALA A 55 -2.16 11.72 7.31
CA ALA A 55 -2.43 10.92 8.48
C ALA A 55 -2.00 11.72 9.73
N ARG A 56 -2.95 12.43 10.36
CA ARG A 56 -2.67 13.32 11.51
C ARG A 56 -2.00 12.59 12.69
N TYR A 57 -2.36 11.32 12.87
CA TYR A 57 -1.86 10.47 13.95
C TYR A 57 -0.82 9.46 13.44
N TRP A 58 -0.02 9.84 12.45
CA TRP A 58 0.99 8.98 11.83
C TRP A 58 1.98 8.35 12.85
N HIS A 59 2.21 9.04 13.98
CA HIS A 59 3.08 8.56 15.08
C HIS A 59 2.47 7.39 15.85
N GLU A 60 1.19 7.10 15.70
CA GLU A 60 0.54 5.91 16.26
C GLU A 60 0.84 4.63 15.47
N GLY A 61 1.56 4.73 14.35
CA GLY A 61 2.03 3.62 13.54
C GLY A 61 1.30 3.45 12.20
N LEU A 62 1.52 2.30 11.57
CA LEU A 62 1.02 1.99 10.23
C LEU A 62 -0.51 2.06 10.10
N SER A 63 -1.23 1.71 11.17
CA SER A 63 -2.70 1.73 11.20
C SER A 63 -3.28 3.11 10.87
N ALA A 64 -2.64 4.20 11.32
CA ALA A 64 -3.08 5.56 11.02
C ALA A 64 -3.00 5.85 9.51
N SER A 65 -1.96 5.39 8.83
CA SER A 65 -1.80 5.54 7.39
C SER A 65 -2.82 4.73 6.61
N VAL A 66 -3.04 3.47 6.97
CA VAL A 66 -4.03 2.60 6.33
C VAL A 66 -5.44 3.18 6.50
N ARG A 67 -5.80 3.61 7.73
CA ARG A 67 -7.08 4.24 8.02
C ARG A 67 -7.32 5.48 7.15
N THR A 68 -6.34 6.37 7.09
CA THR A 68 -6.44 7.61 6.31
C THR A 68 -6.61 7.31 4.81
N GLY A 69 -5.84 6.35 4.27
CA GLY A 69 -5.94 5.95 2.88
C GLY A 69 -7.30 5.32 2.53
N LEU A 70 -7.81 4.41 3.37
CA LEU A 70 -9.10 3.76 3.13
C LEU A 70 -10.28 4.74 3.25
N VAL A 71 -10.24 5.68 4.20
CA VAL A 71 -11.26 6.73 4.31
C VAL A 71 -11.27 7.61 3.05
N GLN A 72 -10.09 7.98 2.53
CA GLN A 72 -10.01 8.74 1.28
C GLN A 72 -10.53 7.93 0.08
N ALA A 73 -10.18 6.66 -0.02
CA ALA A 73 -10.67 5.77 -1.09
C ALA A 73 -12.21 5.63 -1.03
N ASP A 74 -12.79 5.58 0.17
CA ASP A 74 -14.25 5.54 0.36
C ASP A 74 -14.92 6.83 -0.12
N GLN A 75 -14.34 7.99 0.17
CA GLN A 75 -14.82 9.29 -0.32
C GLN A 75 -14.73 9.41 -1.85
N MET A 76 -13.78 8.72 -2.47
CA MET A 76 -13.62 8.65 -3.93
C MET A 76 -14.52 7.57 -4.57
N HIS A 77 -15.33 6.88 -3.77
CA HIS A 77 -16.20 5.77 -4.21
C HIS A 77 -15.46 4.62 -4.90
N ALA A 78 -14.22 4.37 -4.50
CA ALA A 78 -13.43 3.28 -5.05
C ALA A 78 -14.01 1.92 -4.63
N ASP A 79 -13.99 0.94 -5.55
CA ASP A 79 -14.45 -0.43 -5.28
C ASP A 79 -13.35 -1.29 -4.66
N TYR A 80 -12.08 -0.94 -4.92
CA TYR A 80 -10.88 -1.61 -4.41
C TYR A 80 -9.85 -0.61 -3.94
N ALA A 81 -9.08 -1.00 -2.94
CA ALA A 81 -7.88 -0.29 -2.51
C ALA A 81 -6.64 -1.16 -2.76
N VAL A 82 -5.66 -0.61 -3.47
CA VAL A 82 -4.34 -1.19 -3.64
C VAL A 82 -3.41 -0.52 -2.63
N LEU A 83 -3.05 -1.23 -1.57
CA LEU A 83 -2.13 -0.74 -0.55
C LEU A 83 -0.70 -1.04 -0.98
N HIS A 84 0.06 0.01 -1.22
CA HIS A 84 1.46 -0.08 -1.61
C HIS A 84 2.33 0.79 -0.70
N VAL A 85 3.56 0.36 -0.48
CA VAL A 85 4.60 1.06 0.26
C VAL A 85 5.65 1.58 -0.72
N MET A 86 6.34 2.66 -0.39
CA MET A 86 7.30 3.26 -1.33
C MET A 86 8.75 2.83 -1.10
N ASP A 87 9.00 2.02 -0.10
CA ASP A 87 10.32 1.49 0.25
C ASP A 87 10.65 0.14 -0.40
N THR A 88 9.85 -0.27 -1.37
CA THR A 88 10.07 -1.42 -2.25
C THR A 88 10.22 -0.95 -3.70
N PRO A 89 11.31 -0.24 -4.07
CA PRO A 89 11.44 0.41 -5.38
C PRO A 89 11.58 -0.56 -6.56
N ASP A 90 11.80 -1.83 -6.31
CA ASP A 90 11.82 -2.90 -7.30
C ASP A 90 10.43 -3.45 -7.65
N VAL A 91 9.39 -3.06 -6.89
CA VAL A 91 8.00 -3.44 -7.16
C VAL A 91 7.41 -2.50 -8.21
N ASP A 92 7.30 -2.96 -9.43
CA ASP A 92 6.85 -2.21 -10.58
C ASP A 92 5.37 -2.43 -10.96
N ALA A 93 4.96 -1.87 -12.09
CA ALA A 93 3.62 -1.99 -12.63
C ALA A 93 3.18 -3.44 -12.91
N ALA A 94 4.12 -4.32 -13.29
CA ALA A 94 3.80 -5.72 -13.59
C ALA A 94 3.38 -6.47 -12.33
N VAL A 95 4.03 -6.20 -11.19
CA VAL A 95 3.63 -6.76 -9.88
C VAL A 95 2.26 -6.23 -9.48
N VAL A 96 2.04 -4.92 -9.58
CA VAL A 96 0.76 -4.29 -9.22
C VAL A 96 -0.38 -4.86 -10.07
N SER A 97 -0.22 -4.91 -11.39
CA SER A 97 -1.22 -5.46 -12.31
C SER A 97 -1.55 -6.91 -11.98
N ARG A 98 -0.54 -7.76 -11.79
CA ARG A 98 -0.74 -9.19 -11.46
C ARG A 98 -1.58 -9.38 -10.20
N VAL A 99 -1.30 -8.62 -9.14
CA VAL A 99 -2.02 -8.75 -7.87
C VAL A 99 -3.43 -8.16 -7.97
N LEU A 100 -3.59 -7.03 -8.68
CA LEU A 100 -4.89 -6.41 -8.91
C LEU A 100 -5.80 -7.33 -9.74
N ASP A 101 -5.31 -7.88 -10.85
CA ASP A 101 -6.07 -8.79 -11.71
C ASP A 101 -6.53 -10.04 -10.94
N ARG A 102 -5.67 -10.57 -10.06
CA ARG A 102 -6.04 -11.72 -9.23
C ARG A 102 -7.16 -11.36 -8.25
N ALA A 103 -7.11 -10.20 -7.62
CA ALA A 103 -8.19 -9.75 -6.72
C ALA A 103 -9.50 -9.52 -7.48
N LEU A 104 -9.44 -8.88 -8.66
CA LEU A 104 -10.61 -8.63 -9.49
C LEU A 104 -11.28 -9.91 -9.98
N GLY A 105 -10.49 -10.96 -10.24
CA GLY A 105 -10.99 -12.27 -10.68
C GLY A 105 -11.41 -13.21 -9.56
N SER A 106 -11.20 -12.85 -8.29
CA SER A 106 -11.54 -13.70 -7.14
C SER A 106 -12.88 -13.34 -6.51
N GLU A 107 -13.56 -14.33 -5.93
CA GLU A 107 -14.80 -14.09 -5.17
C GLU A 107 -14.54 -13.23 -3.93
N SER A 108 -13.40 -13.41 -3.27
CA SER A 108 -13.05 -12.65 -2.07
C SER A 108 -12.75 -11.18 -2.38
N GLY A 109 -12.16 -10.88 -3.53
CA GLY A 109 -11.63 -9.55 -3.83
C GLY A 109 -10.43 -9.18 -2.96
N LEU A 110 -9.73 -10.18 -2.42
CA LEU A 110 -8.55 -10.06 -1.57
C LEU A 110 -7.35 -10.71 -2.25
N ALA A 111 -6.26 -9.97 -2.44
CA ALA A 111 -5.03 -10.53 -2.95
C ALA A 111 -3.81 -9.88 -2.29
N ARG A 112 -2.71 -10.61 -2.22
CA ARG A 112 -1.45 -10.13 -1.67
C ARG A 112 -0.26 -10.65 -2.46
N ALA A 113 0.68 -9.77 -2.77
CA ALA A 113 1.95 -10.16 -3.34
C ALA A 113 2.76 -10.99 -2.35
N TYR A 114 3.37 -12.05 -2.86
CA TYR A 114 4.37 -12.85 -2.17
C TYR A 114 5.64 -12.91 -3.02
N PHE A 115 6.77 -12.90 -2.36
CA PHE A 115 8.09 -13.02 -2.97
C PHE A 115 8.76 -14.26 -2.37
N GLY A 116 8.51 -15.41 -3.02
CA GLY A 116 8.72 -16.73 -2.43
C GLY A 116 7.76 -16.96 -1.26
N GLU A 117 8.29 -17.25 -0.08
CA GLU A 117 7.49 -17.48 1.13
C GLU A 117 7.14 -16.19 1.91
N ARG A 118 7.71 -15.04 1.50
CA ARG A 118 7.51 -13.77 2.22
C ARG A 118 6.30 -13.01 1.70
N PRO A 119 5.34 -12.66 2.58
CA PRO A 119 4.26 -11.75 2.25
C PRO A 119 4.81 -10.33 2.06
N GLY A 120 4.37 -9.66 1.00
CA GLY A 120 4.81 -8.30 0.66
C GLY A 120 3.67 -7.37 0.27
N HIS A 121 4.01 -6.38 -0.54
CA HIS A 121 3.11 -5.42 -1.17
C HIS A 121 3.25 -5.49 -2.70
N PRO A 122 2.19 -5.15 -3.46
CA PRO A 122 0.92 -4.59 -2.99
C PRO A 122 -0.01 -5.61 -2.32
N VAL A 123 -0.97 -5.05 -1.57
CA VAL A 123 -2.13 -5.76 -1.06
C VAL A 123 -3.37 -5.13 -1.69
N VAL A 124 -4.29 -5.94 -2.21
CA VAL A 124 -5.55 -5.49 -2.80
C VAL A 124 -6.73 -5.92 -1.94
N ILE A 125 -7.61 -4.98 -1.63
CA ILE A 125 -8.73 -5.20 -0.72
C ILE A 125 -10.01 -4.59 -1.32
N ALA A 126 -11.01 -5.41 -1.60
CA ALA A 126 -12.32 -4.96 -2.03
C ALA A 126 -13.03 -4.15 -0.92
N ARG A 127 -13.79 -3.12 -1.33
CA ARG A 127 -14.46 -2.15 -0.45
C ARG A 127 -15.28 -2.80 0.67
N ARG A 128 -15.95 -3.91 0.39
CA ARG A 128 -16.77 -4.63 1.39
C ARG A 128 -16.01 -5.09 2.63
N HIS A 129 -14.69 -5.21 2.56
CA HIS A 129 -13.84 -5.62 3.68
C HIS A 129 -13.30 -4.44 4.52
N TRP A 130 -13.40 -3.20 4.02
CA TRP A 130 -12.79 -2.05 4.70
C TRP A 130 -13.31 -1.81 6.12
N PRO A 131 -14.62 -1.98 6.43
CA PRO A 131 -15.08 -1.84 7.81
C PRO A 131 -14.38 -2.80 8.78
N GLU A 132 -14.18 -4.06 8.39
CA GLU A 132 -13.51 -5.07 9.22
C GLU A 132 -12.01 -4.78 9.34
N VAL A 133 -11.36 -4.35 8.24
CA VAL A 133 -9.96 -3.89 8.27
C VAL A 133 -9.81 -2.77 9.28
N LEU A 134 -10.66 -1.74 9.21
CA LEU A 134 -10.63 -0.57 10.07
C LEU A 134 -10.89 -0.91 11.55
N ALA A 135 -11.62 -1.98 11.83
CA ALA A 135 -11.88 -2.46 13.19
C ALA A 135 -10.67 -3.21 13.79
N LEU A 136 -9.83 -3.83 12.95
CA LEU A 136 -8.72 -4.68 13.40
C LEU A 136 -7.36 -3.99 13.42
N ILE A 137 -7.17 -2.94 12.64
CA ILE A 137 -5.89 -2.22 12.57
C ILE A 137 -5.65 -1.38 13.83
N SER A 138 -4.43 -1.45 14.39
CA SER A 138 -4.01 -0.65 15.55
C SER A 138 -2.48 -0.59 15.63
N GLY A 139 -1.92 0.53 16.04
CA GLY A 139 -0.46 0.71 16.14
C GLY A 139 0.23 0.39 14.81
N ASP A 140 1.26 -0.41 14.85
CA ASP A 140 2.01 -0.85 13.66
C ASP A 140 1.35 -2.02 12.90
N ARG A 141 0.17 -2.45 13.33
CA ARG A 141 -0.60 -3.50 12.65
C ARG A 141 -1.47 -2.88 11.57
N GLY A 142 -1.03 -3.00 10.32
CA GLY A 142 -1.79 -2.60 9.14
C GLY A 142 -2.76 -3.67 8.64
N ALA A 143 -3.11 -3.62 7.37
CA ALA A 143 -4.08 -4.54 6.73
C ALA A 143 -3.68 -6.03 6.84
N GLY A 144 -2.41 -6.35 7.02
CA GLY A 144 -1.93 -7.71 7.27
C GLY A 144 -2.59 -8.38 8.48
N ALA A 145 -2.99 -7.61 9.50
CA ALA A 145 -3.71 -8.13 10.65
C ALA A 145 -5.08 -8.72 10.25
N TYR A 146 -5.80 -8.04 9.36
CA TYR A 146 -7.07 -8.56 8.81
C TYR A 146 -6.83 -9.76 7.89
N LEU A 147 -5.89 -9.66 6.96
CA LEU A 147 -5.63 -10.72 5.99
C LEU A 147 -5.22 -12.03 6.66
N SER A 148 -4.51 -11.98 7.78
CA SER A 148 -4.11 -13.18 8.53
C SER A 148 -5.30 -13.93 9.16
N THR A 149 -6.46 -13.30 9.31
CA THR A 149 -7.69 -13.94 9.80
C THR A 149 -8.48 -14.63 8.68
N ARG A 150 -8.11 -14.41 7.42
CA ARG A 150 -8.83 -14.90 6.24
C ARG A 150 -8.14 -16.13 5.65
N ARG A 151 -8.94 -17.00 5.05
CA ARG A 151 -8.46 -18.18 4.32
C ARG A 151 -8.67 -18.09 2.80
N ASP A 152 -9.33 -17.02 2.37
CA ASP A 152 -9.74 -16.75 0.99
C ASP A 152 -8.95 -15.59 0.34
N VAL A 153 -7.81 -15.24 0.92
CA VAL A 153 -6.86 -14.30 0.31
C VAL A 153 -6.09 -14.99 -0.80
N GLU A 154 -6.14 -14.43 -2.00
CA GLU A 154 -5.31 -14.89 -3.11
C GLU A 154 -3.83 -14.58 -2.83
N ILE A 155 -3.03 -15.63 -2.71
CA ILE A 155 -1.58 -15.53 -2.60
C ILE A 155 -1.01 -15.45 -4.02
N VAL A 156 -0.38 -14.34 -4.35
CA VAL A 156 0.13 -14.06 -5.70
C VAL A 156 1.64 -14.08 -5.67
N ASP A 157 2.24 -15.14 -6.21
CA ASP A 157 3.69 -15.21 -6.33
C ASP A 157 4.20 -14.21 -7.38
N CYS A 158 5.10 -13.35 -6.95
CA CYS A 158 5.74 -12.30 -7.74
C CYS A 158 7.28 -12.39 -7.69
N ALA A 159 7.84 -13.51 -7.20
CA ALA A 159 9.29 -13.68 -7.05
C ALA A 159 10.04 -13.67 -8.39
N ASP A 160 9.34 -13.93 -9.50
CA ASP A 160 9.89 -13.83 -10.86
C ASP A 160 9.97 -12.38 -11.38
N LEU A 161 9.28 -11.44 -10.73
CA LEU A 161 9.20 -10.03 -11.14
C LEU A 161 10.05 -9.11 -10.25
N ALA A 162 10.11 -9.37 -8.95
CA ALA A 162 10.79 -8.51 -7.98
C ALA A 162 11.25 -9.28 -6.75
N GLY A 163 12.16 -8.69 -5.98
CA GLY A 163 12.55 -9.19 -4.67
C GLY A 163 11.59 -8.76 -3.55
N GLY A 164 10.93 -7.62 -3.72
CA GLY A 164 9.93 -7.08 -2.78
C GLY A 164 10.49 -6.83 -1.38
N GLN A 165 11.76 -6.47 -1.26
CA GLN A 165 12.40 -6.18 0.02
C GLN A 165 12.23 -4.71 0.39
N ASP A 166 11.79 -4.46 1.62
CA ASP A 166 11.77 -3.12 2.17
C ASP A 166 13.21 -2.62 2.38
N ILE A 167 13.51 -1.42 1.91
CA ILE A 167 14.80 -0.77 2.17
C ILE A 167 14.66 0.05 3.45
N ASP A 168 15.13 -0.50 4.57
CA ASP A 168 15.00 0.08 5.90
C ASP A 168 16.26 0.83 6.38
N GLU A 169 17.41 0.58 5.78
CA GLU A 169 18.71 1.16 6.13
C GLU A 169 19.41 1.69 4.89
N LEU A 170 20.27 2.73 5.07
CA LEU A 170 21.14 3.30 4.04
C LEU A 170 22.38 2.45 3.81
#